data_8a8e6576f5f87e971d6645c82df10b74
#
_entry.id   8a8e6576f5f87e971d6645c82df10b74
#
_cell.length_a   1.000
_cell.length_b   1.000
_cell.length_c   1.000
_cell.angle_alpha   90.00
_cell.angle_beta   90.00
_cell.angle_gamma   90.00
#
_symmetry.space_group_name_H-M   'P 1'
#
loop_
_entity.id
_entity.type
_entity.pdbx_description
1 polymer ?
#
loop_
_entity_poly.entity_id
_entity_poly.type
_entity_poly.pdbx_seq_one_letter_code
_entity_poly.pdbx_strand_id
1 'polypeptide(L)'
;MAVQTGKKYRLPTEAEWEYAARGGTETPYFFTGNPKDFSDQGFWRKFFDAKTDSISSFVIYAKNSKNRTQEPGEVKANPFGLKNMLGNVMEYCADKYDPKAYSKGGDNVTNPLITEGEEWVVRGGNYTSDAADVRSAARDYTKHDAWLKTDPQQPKSIWWYSDIRGIGFRVVCEPDPAIGAK
;
A
#
# COMPACT_ATOMS: atom_id res chain seq x y z
N MET A 1 -8.24 0.49 21.00
CA MET A 1 -7.81 1.87 20.65
C MET A 1 -8.96 2.87 20.77
N ALA A 2 -10.10 2.69 20.15
CA ALA A 2 -11.25 3.60 20.26
C ALA A 2 -11.72 3.86 21.70
N VAL A 3 -11.80 2.82 22.54
CA VAL A 3 -12.18 2.93 23.96
C VAL A 3 -11.20 3.79 24.77
N GLN A 4 -9.90 3.75 24.42
CA GLN A 4 -8.88 4.50 25.16
C GLN A 4 -8.80 5.99 24.76
N THR A 5 -9.17 6.32 23.53
CA THR A 5 -8.99 7.66 22.98
C THR A 5 -10.30 8.43 22.77
N GLY A 6 -11.46 7.74 22.84
CA GLY A 6 -12.77 8.27 22.48
C GLY A 6 -12.95 8.59 20.99
N LYS A 7 -11.94 8.27 20.16
CA LYS A 7 -11.94 8.56 18.72
C LYS A 7 -12.35 7.33 17.91
N LYS A 8 -12.92 7.56 16.74
CA LYS A 8 -13.26 6.50 15.79
C LYS A 8 -12.07 6.24 14.85
N TYR A 9 -11.74 4.98 14.66
CA TYR A 9 -10.69 4.52 13.77
C TYR A 9 -11.25 3.49 12.81
N ARG A 10 -10.82 3.55 11.57
CA ARG A 10 -11.16 2.59 10.50
C ARG A 10 -9.98 2.39 9.55
N LEU A 11 -10.06 1.40 8.69
CA LEU A 11 -9.17 1.31 7.53
C LEU A 11 -9.44 2.49 6.58
N PRO A 12 -8.42 2.98 5.87
CA PRO A 12 -8.62 3.92 4.77
C PRO A 12 -9.40 3.25 3.64
N THR A 13 -10.20 4.00 2.90
CA THR A 13 -10.62 3.56 1.58
C THR A 13 -9.41 3.51 0.65
N GLU A 14 -9.52 2.79 -0.48
CA GLU A 14 -8.44 2.74 -1.46
C GLU A 14 -8.06 4.14 -1.97
N ALA A 15 -9.07 4.98 -2.22
CA ALA A 15 -8.86 6.35 -2.67
C ALA A 15 -8.16 7.23 -1.61
N GLU A 16 -8.55 7.11 -0.33
CA GLU A 16 -7.89 7.79 0.78
C GLU A 16 -6.42 7.33 0.93
N TRP A 17 -6.19 6.04 0.79
CA TRP A 17 -4.84 5.49 0.86
C TRP A 17 -3.96 6.05 -0.25
N GLU A 18 -4.45 6.06 -1.51
CA GLU A 18 -3.70 6.58 -2.65
C GLU A 18 -3.44 8.09 -2.54
N TYR A 19 -4.45 8.86 -2.14
CA TYR A 19 -4.29 10.29 -1.86
C TYR A 19 -3.20 10.54 -0.80
N ALA A 20 -3.23 9.79 0.29
CA ALA A 20 -2.23 9.86 1.34
C ALA A 20 -0.82 9.46 0.85
N ALA A 21 -0.72 8.40 0.03
CA ALA A 21 0.55 7.94 -0.53
C ALA A 21 1.16 8.95 -1.49
N ARG A 22 0.35 9.59 -2.33
CA ARG A 22 0.80 10.61 -3.28
C ARG A 22 1.32 11.86 -2.60
N GLY A 23 0.78 12.25 -1.44
CA GLY A 23 1.23 13.45 -0.75
C GLY A 23 1.10 14.72 -1.59
N GLY A 24 0.10 14.80 -2.49
CA GLY A 24 -0.13 15.92 -3.40
C GLY A 24 0.61 15.82 -4.74
N THR A 25 1.29 14.72 -5.06
CA THR A 25 1.97 14.51 -6.35
C THR A 25 1.12 13.67 -7.30
N GLU A 26 1.36 13.84 -8.62
CA GLU A 26 0.74 13.04 -9.68
C GLU A 26 1.70 12.01 -10.30
N THR A 27 2.97 12.05 -9.90
CA THR A 27 4.04 11.18 -10.39
C THR A 27 3.89 9.74 -9.88
N PRO A 28 4.58 8.75 -10.46
CA PRO A 28 4.54 7.36 -10.00
C PRO A 28 4.88 7.18 -8.52
N TYR A 29 5.78 8.01 -7.99
CA TYR A 29 6.16 8.08 -6.59
C TYR A 29 6.00 9.52 -6.07
N PHE A 30 5.91 9.72 -4.77
CA PHE A 30 5.92 11.05 -4.16
C PHE A 30 7.30 11.74 -4.17
N PHE A 31 8.31 11.09 -4.73
CA PHE A 31 9.66 11.60 -4.96
C PHE A 31 10.04 11.47 -6.44
N THR A 32 11.13 12.11 -6.87
CA THR A 32 11.58 12.09 -8.28
C THR A 32 12.13 10.72 -8.65
N GLY A 33 11.60 10.12 -9.70
CA GLY A 33 12.06 8.84 -10.23
C GLY A 33 11.06 8.18 -11.16
N ASN A 34 11.55 7.29 -12.02
CA ASN A 34 10.71 6.49 -12.90
C ASN A 34 10.83 5.01 -12.49
N PRO A 35 9.72 4.25 -12.44
CA PRO A 35 9.77 2.82 -12.12
C PRO A 35 10.80 2.04 -12.93
N LYS A 36 10.96 2.39 -14.21
CA LYS A 36 11.97 1.79 -15.08
C LYS A 36 13.41 2.04 -14.62
N ASP A 37 13.67 3.08 -13.85
CA ASP A 37 15.02 3.39 -13.37
C ASP A 37 15.43 2.56 -12.16
N PHE A 38 14.47 1.98 -11.48
CA PHE A 38 14.64 1.24 -10.24
C PHE A 38 14.36 -0.26 -10.34
N SER A 39 13.72 -0.70 -11.43
CA SER A 39 13.28 -2.09 -11.63
C SER A 39 14.40 -2.99 -12.17
N ASP A 40 14.36 -4.29 -11.89
CA ASP A 40 15.29 -5.28 -12.44
C ASP A 40 14.98 -5.70 -13.89
N GLN A 41 13.89 -5.21 -14.45
CA GLN A 41 13.43 -5.57 -15.79
C GLN A 41 14.26 -4.89 -16.89
N GLY A 42 15.51 -5.32 -17.06
CA GLY A 42 16.30 -4.89 -18.20
C GLY A 42 17.78 -5.26 -18.13
N PHE A 43 18.19 -6.24 -18.94
CA PHE A 43 19.58 -6.69 -19.09
C PHE A 43 20.59 -5.55 -19.37
N TRP A 44 20.18 -4.49 -20.05
CA TRP A 44 21.03 -3.37 -20.44
C TRP A 44 21.28 -2.34 -19.33
N ARG A 45 20.55 -2.38 -18.20
CA ARG A 45 20.65 -1.40 -17.11
C ARG A 45 21.78 -1.64 -16.12
N LYS A 46 22.41 -2.80 -16.15
CA LYS A 46 23.63 -3.04 -15.36
C LYS A 46 24.80 -2.13 -15.72
N PHE A 47 24.72 -1.43 -16.86
CA PHE A 47 25.79 -0.53 -17.33
C PHE A 47 25.55 0.96 -17.04
N PHE A 48 24.34 1.32 -16.64
CA PHE A 48 24.05 2.71 -16.24
C PHE A 48 23.58 2.67 -14.79
N ASP A 49 24.36 3.28 -13.92
CA ASP A 49 24.11 3.38 -12.47
C ASP A 49 22.79 4.13 -12.26
N ALA A 50 21.68 3.35 -12.27
CA ALA A 50 20.36 3.91 -12.00
C ALA A 50 20.39 4.48 -10.59
N LYS A 51 19.84 5.66 -10.37
CA LYS A 51 19.77 6.39 -9.10
C LYS A 51 18.98 5.61 -8.02
N THR A 52 19.44 4.39 -7.71
CA THR A 52 18.82 3.50 -6.70
C THR A 52 18.84 4.14 -5.33
N ASP A 53 19.80 4.99 -5.04
CA ASP A 53 19.92 5.67 -3.75
C ASP A 53 18.71 6.57 -3.44
N SER A 54 18.08 7.17 -4.45
CA SER A 54 16.93 8.04 -4.20
C SER A 54 15.71 7.26 -3.76
N ILE A 55 15.38 6.12 -4.40
CA ILE A 55 14.25 5.30 -4.00
C ILE A 55 14.49 4.66 -2.62
N SER A 56 15.68 4.18 -2.34
CA SER A 56 16.05 3.56 -1.06
C SER A 56 15.94 4.50 0.14
N SER A 57 15.94 5.81 -0.10
CA SER A 57 15.69 6.78 0.96
C SER A 57 14.22 6.87 1.39
N PHE A 58 13.29 6.35 0.60
CA PHE A 58 11.85 6.49 0.80
C PHE A 58 11.10 5.17 0.89
N VAL A 59 11.68 4.09 0.35
CA VAL A 59 10.98 2.82 0.14
C VAL A 59 11.85 1.65 0.58
N ILE A 60 11.25 0.72 1.32
CA ILE A 60 11.81 -0.60 1.59
C ILE A 60 11.20 -1.58 0.60
N TYR A 61 12.00 -2.09 -0.33
CA TYR A 61 11.56 -2.96 -1.43
C TYR A 61 12.59 -4.06 -1.69
N ALA A 62 12.40 -4.91 -2.69
CA ALA A 62 13.23 -6.11 -2.93
C ALA A 62 14.75 -5.85 -2.92
N LYS A 63 15.21 -4.71 -3.47
CA LYS A 63 16.66 -4.45 -3.57
C LYS A 63 17.34 -4.02 -2.28
N ASN A 64 16.61 -3.45 -1.32
CA ASN A 64 17.21 -2.90 -0.09
C ASN A 64 16.69 -3.53 1.20
N SER A 65 15.65 -4.36 1.14
CA SER A 65 14.98 -4.95 2.30
C SER A 65 15.79 -6.03 3.02
N LYS A 66 16.80 -6.62 2.36
CA LYS A 66 17.47 -7.86 2.85
C LYS A 66 16.48 -8.99 3.11
N ASN A 67 15.42 -9.07 2.28
CA ASN A 67 14.34 -10.05 2.34
C ASN A 67 13.61 -10.10 3.72
N ARG A 68 13.46 -8.93 4.35
CA ARG A 68 12.73 -8.78 5.62
C ARG A 68 12.09 -7.40 5.73
N THR A 69 11.06 -7.29 6.56
CA THR A 69 10.51 -6.02 6.98
C THR A 69 11.51 -5.23 7.84
N GLN A 70 11.39 -3.92 7.84
CA GLN A 70 12.22 -3.01 8.64
C GLN A 70 11.32 -2.09 9.48
N GLU A 71 11.91 -1.43 10.46
CA GLU A 71 11.16 -0.50 11.29
C GLU A 71 10.64 0.69 10.47
N PRO A 72 9.40 1.15 10.73
CA PRO A 72 8.78 2.24 9.96
C PRO A 72 9.56 3.55 9.98
N GLY A 73 10.44 3.76 10.93
CA GLY A 73 11.24 4.98 11.07
C GLY A 73 12.41 5.15 10.11
N GLU A 74 12.83 4.09 9.42
CA GLU A 74 14.08 4.07 8.64
C GLU A 74 14.03 4.86 7.31
N VAL A 75 12.83 5.15 6.81
CA VAL A 75 12.66 5.89 5.55
C VAL A 75 12.17 7.32 5.78
N LYS A 76 12.42 8.18 4.79
CA LYS A 76 11.92 9.55 4.77
C LYS A 76 10.39 9.55 4.60
N ALA A 77 9.75 10.52 5.22
CA ALA A 77 8.32 10.74 5.06
C ALA A 77 7.97 11.32 3.69
N ASN A 78 6.74 11.10 3.25
CA ASN A 78 6.18 11.81 2.12
C ASN A 78 5.81 13.26 2.47
N PRO A 79 5.36 14.10 1.52
CA PRO A 79 5.00 15.50 1.78
C PRO A 79 3.93 15.71 2.87
N PHE A 80 3.09 14.70 3.15
CA PHE A 80 2.12 14.74 4.24
C PHE A 80 2.69 14.24 5.59
N GLY A 81 3.99 13.97 5.67
CA GLY A 81 4.64 13.50 6.89
C GLY A 81 4.48 11.99 7.16
N LEU A 82 3.93 11.22 6.21
CA LEU A 82 3.66 9.80 6.36
C LEU A 82 4.87 8.97 5.92
N LYS A 83 5.26 8.00 6.74
CA LYS A 83 6.36 7.07 6.46
C LYS A 83 5.84 5.72 6.00
N ASN A 84 6.65 5.00 5.22
CA ASN A 84 6.37 3.64 4.71
C ASN A 84 5.00 3.53 4.02
N MET A 85 4.59 4.56 3.28
CA MET A 85 3.42 4.48 2.39
C MET A 85 3.68 3.53 1.22
N LEU A 86 4.94 3.38 0.82
CA LEU A 86 5.37 2.54 -0.29
C LEU A 86 6.39 1.52 0.22
N GLY A 87 6.18 0.24 -0.08
CA GLY A 87 7.05 -0.86 0.33
C GLY A 87 6.89 -1.28 1.79
N ASN A 88 7.85 -2.01 2.31
CA ASN A 88 7.91 -2.63 3.62
C ASN A 88 6.82 -3.71 3.84
N VAL A 89 5.59 -3.29 4.06
CA VAL A 89 4.42 -4.16 4.10
C VAL A 89 3.31 -3.57 3.23
N MET A 90 2.62 -4.42 2.48
CA MET A 90 1.39 -3.98 1.82
C MET A 90 0.29 -3.77 2.85
N GLU A 91 -0.62 -2.86 2.59
CA GLU A 91 -1.58 -2.40 3.58
C GLU A 91 -3.02 -2.60 3.11
N TYR A 92 -3.84 -3.14 4.00
CA TYR A 92 -5.27 -3.32 3.77
C TYR A 92 -6.00 -1.98 3.60
N CYS A 93 -6.89 -1.94 2.61
CA CYS A 93 -7.91 -0.91 2.46
C CYS A 93 -9.30 -1.47 2.84
N ALA A 94 -10.24 -0.55 3.06
CA ALA A 94 -11.63 -0.91 3.37
C ALA A 94 -12.40 -1.45 2.16
N ASP A 95 -11.86 -1.27 0.96
CA ASP A 95 -12.50 -1.65 -0.29
C ASP A 95 -12.32 -3.13 -0.62
N LYS A 96 -13.35 -3.71 -1.19
CA LYS A 96 -13.26 -4.95 -1.94
C LYS A 96 -12.61 -4.70 -3.31
N TYR A 97 -11.86 -5.68 -3.79
CA TYR A 97 -11.14 -5.53 -5.06
C TYR A 97 -12.07 -5.72 -6.26
N ASP A 98 -12.19 -4.68 -7.07
CA ASP A 98 -12.77 -4.73 -8.41
C ASP A 98 -11.74 -4.19 -9.42
N PRO A 99 -11.29 -4.98 -10.40
CA PRO A 99 -10.35 -4.53 -11.41
C PRO A 99 -10.90 -3.39 -12.28
N LYS A 100 -12.22 -3.23 -12.32
CA LYS A 100 -12.92 -2.20 -13.09
C LYS A 100 -13.41 -1.02 -12.26
N ALA A 101 -13.01 -0.91 -10.99
CA ALA A 101 -13.47 0.13 -10.07
C ALA A 101 -13.37 1.53 -10.67
N TYR A 102 -12.22 1.89 -11.19
CA TYR A 102 -11.96 3.22 -11.75
C TYR A 102 -12.58 3.46 -13.13
N SER A 103 -12.98 2.41 -13.85
CA SER A 103 -13.65 2.56 -15.15
C SER A 103 -15.16 2.73 -15.04
N LYS A 104 -15.75 2.39 -13.89
CA LYS A 104 -17.20 2.47 -13.65
C LYS A 104 -17.66 3.80 -13.07
N GLY A 105 -16.76 4.56 -12.45
CA GLY A 105 -17.11 5.68 -11.60
C GLY A 105 -17.32 7.03 -12.32
N GLY A 106 -16.88 7.19 -13.57
CA GLY A 106 -16.85 8.51 -14.22
C GLY A 106 -15.89 9.49 -13.51
N ASP A 107 -15.90 10.76 -13.95
CA ASP A 107 -14.93 11.77 -13.50
C ASP A 107 -15.24 12.43 -12.13
N ASN A 108 -16.41 12.15 -11.54
CA ASN A 108 -16.90 12.85 -10.35
C ASN A 108 -17.38 11.90 -9.24
N VAL A 109 -16.58 10.91 -8.88
CA VAL A 109 -16.93 10.02 -7.76
C VAL A 109 -16.45 10.62 -6.45
N THR A 110 -17.38 10.86 -5.53
CA THR A 110 -17.08 11.36 -4.18
C THR A 110 -17.02 10.20 -3.20
N ASN A 111 -15.93 10.08 -2.46
CA ASN A 111 -15.70 9.06 -1.44
C ASN A 111 -16.02 7.63 -1.91
N PRO A 112 -15.38 7.14 -2.99
CA PRO A 112 -15.64 5.81 -3.49
C PRO A 112 -15.30 4.76 -2.42
N LEU A 113 -16.20 3.80 -2.24
CA LEU A 113 -16.00 2.61 -1.40
C LEU A 113 -16.70 1.43 -2.07
N ILE A 114 -15.94 0.40 -2.36
CA ILE A 114 -16.45 -0.84 -2.95
C ILE A 114 -16.66 -1.86 -1.83
N THR A 115 -17.90 -2.27 -1.62
CA THR A 115 -18.30 -3.18 -0.55
C THR A 115 -18.54 -4.61 -1.02
N GLU A 116 -18.64 -4.84 -2.31
CA GLU A 116 -18.93 -6.14 -2.90
C GLU A 116 -17.69 -6.75 -3.56
N GLY A 117 -17.46 -8.03 -3.36
CA GLY A 117 -16.35 -8.79 -3.88
C GLY A 117 -15.80 -9.77 -2.85
N GLU A 118 -14.98 -10.71 -3.31
CA GLU A 118 -14.37 -11.72 -2.44
C GLU A 118 -13.10 -11.18 -1.77
N GLU A 119 -12.22 -10.60 -2.57
CA GLU A 119 -10.90 -10.15 -2.15
C GLU A 119 -10.90 -8.69 -1.68
N TRP A 120 -9.97 -8.37 -0.80
CA TRP A 120 -9.75 -7.00 -0.32
C TRP A 120 -8.64 -6.32 -1.08
N VAL A 121 -8.76 -5.03 -1.28
CA VAL A 121 -7.67 -4.22 -1.82
C VAL A 121 -6.52 -4.17 -0.82
N VAL A 122 -5.30 -4.37 -1.33
CA VAL A 122 -4.06 -4.07 -0.62
C VAL A 122 -3.20 -3.14 -1.46
N ARG A 123 -2.47 -2.26 -0.82
CA ARG A 123 -1.73 -1.17 -1.47
C ARG A 123 -0.30 -1.08 -0.96
N GLY A 124 0.56 -0.37 -1.72
CA GLY A 124 1.92 -0.01 -1.33
C GLY A 124 3.01 -1.00 -1.73
N GLY A 125 2.67 -2.24 -2.03
CA GLY A 125 3.65 -3.31 -2.17
C GLY A 125 4.37 -3.62 -0.85
N ASN A 126 5.29 -4.56 -0.87
CA ASN A 126 6.02 -4.98 0.33
C ASN A 126 7.53 -5.09 0.08
N TYR A 127 8.25 -5.58 1.08
CA TYR A 127 9.70 -5.74 1.08
C TYR A 127 10.24 -6.69 0.00
N THR A 128 9.40 -7.50 -0.65
CA THR A 128 9.78 -8.39 -1.76
C THR A 128 9.34 -7.85 -3.13
N SER A 129 8.59 -6.75 -3.16
CA SER A 129 8.06 -6.16 -4.40
C SER A 129 9.13 -5.46 -5.21
N ASP A 130 8.97 -5.49 -6.53
CA ASP A 130 9.79 -4.66 -7.44
C ASP A 130 9.41 -3.18 -7.33
N ALA A 131 10.28 -2.31 -7.80
CA ALA A 131 10.03 -0.87 -7.82
C ALA A 131 8.75 -0.50 -8.58
N ALA A 132 8.40 -1.23 -9.64
CA ALA A 132 7.16 -1.01 -10.39
C ALA A 132 5.90 -1.27 -9.55
N ASP A 133 5.97 -2.17 -8.58
CA ASP A 133 4.83 -2.61 -7.78
C ASP A 133 4.63 -1.74 -6.52
N VAL A 134 5.63 -0.93 -6.16
CA VAL A 134 5.54 0.01 -5.03
C VAL A 134 5.18 1.44 -5.45
N ARG A 135 4.64 1.64 -6.67
CA ARG A 135 4.12 2.96 -7.10
C ARG A 135 2.88 3.36 -6.31
N SER A 136 2.65 4.66 -6.17
CA SER A 136 1.45 5.17 -5.47
C SER A 136 0.15 4.65 -6.06
N ALA A 137 0.06 4.47 -7.39
CA ALA A 137 -1.10 3.96 -8.09
C ALA A 137 -1.11 2.42 -8.27
N ALA A 138 -0.09 1.70 -7.80
CA ALA A 138 -0.07 0.25 -7.94
C ALA A 138 -1.16 -0.38 -7.06
N ARG A 139 -1.97 -1.25 -7.64
CA ARG A 139 -3.06 -1.97 -6.97
C ARG A 139 -2.72 -3.44 -6.87
N ASP A 140 -3.02 -4.03 -5.74
CA ASP A 140 -3.01 -5.48 -5.54
C ASP A 140 -4.21 -5.86 -4.65
N TYR A 141 -4.38 -7.13 -4.43
CA TYR A 141 -5.52 -7.67 -3.66
C TYR A 141 -5.07 -8.88 -2.84
N THR A 142 -5.85 -9.25 -1.85
CA THR A 142 -5.67 -10.48 -1.12
C THR A 142 -5.83 -11.65 -2.08
N LYS A 143 -4.95 -12.65 -1.97
CA LYS A 143 -4.99 -13.85 -2.82
C LYS A 143 -5.32 -15.03 -1.92
N HIS A 144 -6.56 -15.07 -1.46
CA HIS A 144 -7.02 -15.96 -0.41
C HIS A 144 -6.51 -17.39 -0.59
N ASP A 145 -6.77 -18.01 -1.73
CA ASP A 145 -6.37 -19.40 -1.98
C ASP A 145 -4.84 -19.57 -1.98
N ALA A 146 -4.12 -18.64 -2.60
CA ALA A 146 -2.66 -18.70 -2.67
C ALA A 146 -1.99 -18.48 -1.31
N TRP A 147 -2.55 -17.56 -0.50
CA TRP A 147 -2.01 -17.20 0.81
C TRP A 147 -2.38 -18.17 1.92
N LEU A 148 -3.29 -19.11 1.64
CA LEU A 148 -3.67 -20.20 2.54
C LEU A 148 -3.31 -21.58 1.99
N LYS A 149 -2.47 -21.66 0.96
CA LYS A 149 -2.16 -22.92 0.28
C LYS A 149 -1.63 -23.98 1.24
N THR A 150 -0.73 -23.61 2.14
CA THR A 150 -0.12 -24.53 3.10
C THR A 150 -0.85 -24.62 4.44
N ASP A 151 -1.94 -23.86 4.64
CA ASP A 151 -2.74 -23.96 5.85
C ASP A 151 -3.30 -25.37 6.01
N PRO A 152 -2.99 -26.08 7.13
CA PRO A 152 -3.46 -27.44 7.35
C PRO A 152 -4.91 -27.53 7.80
N GLN A 153 -5.55 -26.39 8.17
CA GLN A 153 -6.93 -26.38 8.66
C GLN A 153 -7.94 -26.67 7.57
N GLN A 154 -9.03 -27.33 7.93
CA GLN A 154 -10.21 -27.51 7.06
C GLN A 154 -11.48 -27.22 7.88
N PRO A 155 -12.26 -26.21 7.51
CA PRO A 155 -12.01 -25.24 6.43
C PRO A 155 -10.77 -24.37 6.70
N LYS A 156 -10.20 -23.79 5.65
CA LYS A 156 -9.03 -22.90 5.74
C LYS A 156 -9.27 -21.76 6.74
N SER A 157 -8.19 -21.30 7.36
CA SER A 157 -8.24 -20.22 8.34
C SER A 157 -8.90 -18.95 7.78
N ILE A 158 -9.74 -18.32 8.58
CA ILE A 158 -10.32 -16.99 8.31
C ILE A 158 -9.64 -15.89 9.12
N TRP A 159 -8.67 -16.24 9.96
CA TRP A 159 -8.05 -15.35 10.92
C TRP A 159 -6.66 -14.87 10.53
N TRP A 160 -5.96 -15.63 9.69
CA TRP A 160 -4.60 -15.33 9.27
C TRP A 160 -4.25 -16.07 7.99
N TYR A 161 -3.30 -15.53 7.25
CA TYR A 161 -2.78 -16.14 6.03
C TYR A 161 -1.43 -16.79 6.31
N SER A 162 -1.34 -18.11 6.09
CA SER A 162 -0.12 -18.91 6.41
C SER A 162 1.04 -18.60 5.47
N ASP A 163 0.76 -18.26 4.21
CA ASP A 163 1.74 -18.19 3.13
C ASP A 163 2.13 -16.77 2.73
N ILE A 164 1.65 -15.76 3.44
CA ILE A 164 2.03 -14.37 3.19
C ILE A 164 2.76 -13.74 4.38
N ARG A 165 3.86 -13.08 4.07
CA ARG A 165 4.59 -12.22 5.00
C ARG A 165 4.69 -10.83 4.40
N GLY A 166 4.67 -9.79 5.20
CA GLY A 166 4.73 -8.42 4.67
C GLY A 166 3.39 -7.85 4.26
N ILE A 167 2.36 -8.20 5.02
CA ILE A 167 1.04 -7.57 4.99
C ILE A 167 0.74 -6.93 6.35
N GLY A 168 0.08 -5.78 6.34
CA GLY A 168 -0.27 -5.03 7.53
C GLY A 168 -1.43 -4.07 7.25
N PHE A 169 -1.55 -3.03 8.04
CA PHE A 169 -2.57 -2.01 7.87
C PHE A 169 -2.15 -0.70 8.51
N ARG A 170 -2.78 0.38 8.08
CA ARG A 170 -2.81 1.67 8.78
C ARG A 170 -4.24 2.06 9.06
N VAL A 171 -4.44 2.99 9.97
CA VAL A 171 -5.79 3.45 10.33
C VAL A 171 -5.95 4.93 10.03
N VAL A 172 -7.17 5.29 9.64
CA VAL A 172 -7.64 6.68 9.60
C VAL A 172 -8.37 6.96 10.90
N CYS A 173 -8.06 8.09 11.51
CA CYS A 173 -8.81 8.66 12.62
C CYS A 173 -9.87 9.59 12.04
N GLU A 174 -11.13 9.30 12.25
CA GLU A 174 -12.20 10.20 11.83
C GLU A 174 -12.14 11.52 12.63
N PRO A 175 -12.35 12.67 11.97
CA PRO A 175 -12.40 13.94 12.69
C PRO A 175 -13.56 13.91 13.70
N ASP A 176 -13.37 14.58 14.81
CA ASP A 176 -14.44 14.79 15.78
C ASP A 176 -15.54 15.64 15.09
N PRO A 177 -16.79 15.16 15.02
CA PRO A 177 -17.88 15.90 14.40
C PRO A 177 -18.09 17.30 15.01
N ALA A 178 -17.65 17.53 16.26
CA ALA A 178 -17.71 18.83 16.91
C ALA A 178 -16.68 19.85 16.38
N ILE A 179 -15.64 19.42 15.67
CA ILE A 179 -14.58 20.31 15.14
C ILE A 179 -14.85 20.74 13.69
N GLY A 180 -15.70 20.01 12.95
CA GLY A 180 -16.01 20.26 11.53
C GLY A 180 -17.15 21.24 11.25
N ALA A 181 -17.76 21.83 12.27
CA ALA A 181 -18.89 22.75 12.16
C ALA A 181 -18.48 24.21 12.40
N LYS A 182 -17.47 24.68 11.65
CA LYS A 182 -17.16 26.13 11.59
C LYS A 182 -17.07 26.59 10.16
#